data_5c9dddeb2943ab7b3fac4d6ed673a0e1
#
_entry.id   5c9dddeb2943ab7b3fac4d6ed673a0e1
#
_cell.length_a   1.000
_cell.length_b   1.000
_cell.length_c   1.000
_cell.angle_alpha   90.00
_cell.angle_beta   90.00
_cell.angle_gamma   90.00
#
_symmetry.space_group_name_H-M   'P 1'
#
loop_
_entity.id
_entity.type
_entity.pdbx_description
1 polymer ?
#
loop_
_entity_poly.entity_id
_entity_poly.type
_entity_poly.pdbx_seq_one_letter_code
_entity_poly.pdbx_strand_id
1 'polypeptide(L)'
;MRVSVAERARLSVLIGRRAFHSVVGGINAHPLLRWRFASTKTDRLLIAPQDLRTADATRASEIYAGRFAFAGKVVICDRRSPFEMTPPSDEWAVTLLSFVWLRHLRAADSAITRSNARSLIDEWINVQGGWNSSGWRIDILSRRIICWLSQAPFVLQDADARFYRRFIRSLSRQVRYLRRNANDTREGLPRLQAIIALNYATLCMQGQSGYLRGNVRRLIEELRRQVLPDGGHVSRNPGALIELLADLLPLRQLFSARQLQPPQALNNAIDRVMPMLRFFRHGDGNFAQFNGVGPTPVDLLATVLAYDDARGTPVSNAPHSGYQRIDAGQAALLMDTGPPPPMEMSQEAHAGCLSFEMSWKQHRLVVNCGLPAVNKENWRQVARATPAHSTVTLNDRSSCRFLESLSIRQLFGGTPIISGPRDVRIERESSGAPTLRASHDGYVSDCGVVHTRAVNLSADGRALDGEDSFTGPDGQPLPADATAEFAIRFHLHPAIKASRLADGRGVILLLHDRDLWTFATLADAVELEESVFLAGSDGPRRTVQIVIYGRVGQPSAVRWSFRHTPPAAPGARPDRAQEPELPL
;
A
#
# COMPACT_ATOMS: atom_id res chain seq x y z
N MET A 1 10.28 5.11 27.35
CA MET A 1 8.80 4.91 27.36
C MET A 1 8.46 3.46 27.73
N ARG A 2 7.59 3.21 28.72
CA ARG A 2 7.27 1.86 29.16
C ARG A 2 6.06 1.34 28.35
N VAL A 3 6.20 0.18 27.72
CA VAL A 3 5.08 -0.52 27.07
C VAL A 3 4.04 -0.82 28.14
N SER A 4 2.77 -0.48 27.92
CA SER A 4 1.70 -0.74 28.88
C SER A 4 1.55 -2.25 29.14
N VAL A 5 1.04 -2.62 30.31
CA VAL A 5 0.81 -4.03 30.66
C VAL A 5 -0.13 -4.71 29.64
N ALA A 6 -1.16 -3.99 29.18
CA ALA A 6 -2.09 -4.49 28.18
C ALA A 6 -1.42 -4.74 26.80
N GLU A 7 -0.51 -3.87 26.39
CA GLU A 7 0.25 -4.04 25.14
C GLU A 7 1.22 -5.24 25.22
N ARG A 8 1.89 -5.41 26.36
CA ARG A 8 2.74 -6.58 26.62
C ARG A 8 1.94 -7.87 26.59
N ALA A 9 0.77 -7.91 27.22
CA ALA A 9 -0.11 -9.06 27.20
C ALA A 9 -0.57 -9.42 25.79
N ARG A 10 -1.02 -8.43 25.01
CA ARG A 10 -1.38 -8.63 23.58
C ARG A 10 -0.20 -9.15 22.75
N LEU A 11 0.97 -8.55 22.89
CA LEU A 11 2.18 -8.98 22.19
C LEU A 11 2.54 -10.43 22.55
N SER A 12 2.48 -10.80 23.83
CA SER A 12 2.75 -12.18 24.29
C SER A 12 1.79 -13.19 23.70
N VAL A 13 0.48 -12.89 23.66
CA VAL A 13 -0.52 -13.75 23.03
C VAL A 13 -0.26 -13.91 21.53
N LEU A 14 0.07 -12.84 20.83
CA LEU A 14 0.39 -12.88 19.40
C LEU A 14 1.66 -13.69 19.13
N ILE A 15 2.71 -13.52 19.93
CA ILE A 15 3.95 -14.31 19.85
C ILE A 15 3.63 -15.79 20.05
N GLY A 16 2.89 -16.15 21.11
CA GLY A 16 2.51 -17.53 21.41
C GLY A 16 1.70 -18.17 20.26
N ARG A 17 0.71 -17.44 19.73
CA ARG A 17 -0.09 -17.91 18.59
C ARG A 17 0.76 -18.09 17.33
N ARG A 18 1.67 -17.15 17.04
CA ARG A 18 2.54 -17.23 15.85
C ARG A 18 3.56 -18.36 15.98
N ALA A 19 4.18 -18.51 17.15
CA ALA A 19 5.10 -19.62 17.43
C ALA A 19 4.40 -20.97 17.28
N PHE A 20 3.18 -21.12 17.81
CA PHE A 20 2.37 -22.33 17.64
C PHE A 20 2.13 -22.65 16.16
N HIS A 21 1.68 -21.68 15.36
CA HIS A 21 1.47 -21.89 13.91
C HIS A 21 2.77 -22.25 13.19
N SER A 22 3.89 -21.62 13.54
CA SER A 22 5.21 -21.93 12.96
C SER A 22 5.64 -23.36 13.27
N VAL A 23 5.45 -23.82 14.51
CA VAL A 23 5.74 -25.21 14.91
C VAL A 23 4.84 -26.20 14.15
N VAL A 24 3.53 -25.95 14.09
CA VAL A 24 2.58 -26.80 13.35
C VAL A 24 2.93 -26.83 11.87
N GLY A 25 3.28 -25.67 11.27
CA GLY A 25 3.76 -25.58 9.88
C GLY A 25 5.04 -26.41 9.66
N GLY A 26 6.00 -26.32 10.57
CA GLY A 26 7.23 -27.11 10.55
C GLY A 26 6.96 -28.63 10.63
N ILE A 27 6.06 -29.04 11.50
CA ILE A 27 5.65 -30.46 11.61
C ILE A 27 4.98 -30.90 10.29
N ASN A 28 4.07 -30.13 9.75
CA ASN A 28 3.40 -30.46 8.48
C ASN A 28 4.38 -30.48 7.29
N ALA A 29 5.47 -29.73 7.34
CA ALA A 29 6.52 -29.73 6.33
C ALA A 29 7.53 -30.88 6.47
N HIS A 30 7.44 -31.69 7.54
CA HIS A 30 8.42 -32.75 7.80
C HIS A 30 8.42 -33.83 6.71
N PRO A 31 9.61 -34.27 6.23
CA PRO A 31 9.71 -35.25 5.14
C PRO A 31 8.94 -36.55 5.37
N LEU A 32 8.86 -37.03 6.60
CA LEU A 32 8.12 -38.25 6.96
C LEU A 32 6.60 -38.14 6.75
N LEU A 33 6.06 -36.91 6.66
CA LEU A 33 4.63 -36.69 6.40
C LEU A 33 4.28 -36.48 4.92
N ARG A 34 5.26 -36.61 4.01
CA ARG A 34 5.08 -36.43 2.56
C ARG A 34 4.02 -37.34 1.95
N TRP A 35 3.87 -38.57 2.45
CA TRP A 35 2.85 -39.51 2.01
C TRP A 35 1.42 -38.98 2.17
N ARG A 36 1.16 -38.13 3.16
CA ARG A 36 -0.14 -37.48 3.38
C ARG A 36 -0.58 -36.56 2.22
N PHE A 37 0.34 -36.23 1.34
CA PHE A 37 0.14 -35.38 0.18
C PHE A 37 0.24 -36.13 -1.16
N ALA A 38 0.42 -37.44 -1.15
CA ALA A 38 0.76 -38.24 -2.32
C ALA A 38 -0.43 -38.57 -3.24
N SER A 39 -1.65 -38.74 -2.71
CA SER A 39 -2.82 -39.11 -3.51
C SER A 39 -3.46 -37.91 -4.18
N THR A 40 -3.69 -37.94 -5.48
CA THR A 40 -4.38 -36.90 -6.26
C THR A 40 -5.68 -37.45 -6.82
N LYS A 41 -6.80 -36.75 -6.56
CA LYS A 41 -8.09 -37.00 -7.23
C LYS A 41 -8.30 -36.07 -8.43
N THR A 42 -7.27 -35.27 -8.77
CA THR A 42 -7.36 -34.29 -9.85
C THR A 42 -6.67 -34.81 -11.08
N ASP A 43 -7.43 -35.00 -12.16
CA ASP A 43 -6.94 -35.50 -13.44
C ASP A 43 -6.85 -34.38 -14.49
N ARG A 44 -7.65 -33.34 -14.37
CA ARG A 44 -7.71 -32.22 -15.32
C ARG A 44 -8.13 -30.90 -14.71
N LEU A 45 -7.85 -29.82 -15.44
CA LEU A 45 -8.41 -28.49 -15.20
C LEU A 45 -9.77 -28.38 -15.90
N LEU A 46 -10.70 -27.69 -15.28
CA LEU A 46 -12.05 -27.45 -15.78
C LEU A 46 -12.17 -26.12 -16.50
N ILE A 47 -11.50 -25.10 -15.96
CA ILE A 47 -11.50 -23.72 -16.46
C ILE A 47 -10.23 -23.03 -15.94
N ALA A 48 -9.79 -21.99 -16.64
CA ALA A 48 -8.70 -21.12 -16.21
C ALA A 48 -9.23 -19.71 -15.88
N PRO A 49 -8.78 -19.10 -14.77
CA PRO A 49 -9.13 -17.73 -14.43
C PRO A 49 -8.42 -16.73 -15.35
N GLN A 50 -9.03 -15.58 -15.57
CA GLN A 50 -8.38 -14.44 -16.20
C GLN A 50 -7.31 -13.88 -15.25
N ASP A 51 -6.18 -13.40 -15.80
CA ASP A 51 -5.21 -12.59 -15.08
C ASP A 51 -5.36 -11.13 -15.56
N LEU A 52 -5.73 -10.24 -14.64
CA LEU A 52 -5.94 -8.81 -14.93
C LEU A 52 -4.65 -7.99 -14.91
N ARG A 53 -3.55 -8.59 -14.45
CA ARG A 53 -2.27 -7.90 -14.36
C ARG A 53 -1.66 -7.72 -15.74
N THR A 54 -1.13 -6.52 -15.99
CA THR A 54 -0.49 -6.18 -17.24
C THR A 54 0.68 -7.10 -17.55
N ALA A 55 0.83 -7.42 -18.82
CA ALA A 55 1.88 -8.28 -19.36
C ALA A 55 2.69 -7.50 -20.41
N ASP A 56 3.99 -7.75 -20.44
CA ASP A 56 4.94 -7.12 -21.36
C ASP A 56 5.68 -8.21 -22.14
N ALA A 57 5.45 -8.29 -23.43
CA ALA A 57 6.06 -9.28 -24.30
C ALA A 57 7.59 -9.11 -24.43
N THR A 58 8.14 -7.90 -24.21
CA THR A 58 9.60 -7.67 -24.29
C THR A 58 10.35 -8.42 -23.19
N ARG A 59 9.75 -8.55 -22.01
CA ARG A 59 10.30 -9.36 -20.90
C ARG A 59 10.39 -10.84 -21.21
N ALA A 60 9.58 -11.34 -22.12
CA ALA A 60 9.66 -12.74 -22.54
C ALA A 60 11.00 -13.06 -23.22
N SER A 61 11.50 -12.14 -24.05
CA SER A 61 12.80 -12.27 -24.70
C SER A 61 13.95 -12.27 -23.70
N GLU A 62 13.87 -11.41 -22.67
CA GLU A 62 14.87 -11.38 -21.58
C GLU A 62 14.89 -12.71 -20.80
N ILE A 63 13.72 -13.20 -20.39
CA ILE A 63 13.59 -14.47 -19.67
C ILE A 63 14.11 -15.63 -20.52
N TYR A 64 13.79 -15.65 -21.83
CA TYR A 64 14.30 -16.67 -22.76
C TYR A 64 15.81 -16.64 -22.88
N ALA A 65 16.43 -15.46 -22.87
CA ALA A 65 17.87 -15.25 -22.86
C ALA A 65 18.53 -15.59 -21.49
N GLY A 66 17.78 -16.10 -20.52
CA GLY A 66 18.29 -16.40 -19.17
C GLY A 66 18.51 -15.17 -18.29
N ARG A 67 17.95 -14.02 -18.66
CA ARG A 67 18.05 -12.76 -17.91
C ARG A 67 16.78 -12.53 -17.10
N PHE A 68 16.89 -12.62 -15.79
CA PHE A 68 15.78 -12.45 -14.84
C PHE A 68 15.89 -11.10 -14.12
N ALA A 69 15.20 -10.09 -14.63
CA ALA A 69 15.14 -8.73 -14.08
C ALA A 69 13.90 -8.57 -13.19
N PHE A 70 14.04 -8.78 -11.88
CA PHE A 70 12.96 -8.69 -10.90
C PHE A 70 13.34 -7.80 -9.72
N ALA A 71 12.37 -7.06 -9.21
CA ALA A 71 12.54 -6.20 -8.03
C ALA A 71 13.81 -5.32 -8.11
N GLY A 72 14.08 -4.70 -9.28
CA GLY A 72 15.22 -3.81 -9.49
C GLY A 72 16.59 -4.50 -9.54
N LYS A 73 16.64 -5.84 -9.53
CA LYS A 73 17.88 -6.61 -9.62
C LYS A 73 17.85 -7.57 -10.80
N VAL A 74 18.98 -7.75 -11.47
CA VAL A 74 19.13 -8.62 -12.63
C VAL A 74 20.04 -9.79 -12.28
N VAL A 75 19.60 -11.02 -12.59
CA VAL A 75 20.39 -12.24 -12.53
C VAL A 75 20.50 -12.80 -13.93
N ILE A 76 21.72 -13.14 -14.36
CA ILE A 76 22.01 -13.83 -15.63
C ILE A 76 22.38 -15.26 -15.29
N CYS A 77 21.68 -16.21 -15.89
CA CYS A 77 21.74 -17.62 -15.45
C CYS A 77 22.71 -18.50 -16.24
N ASP A 78 23.46 -18.00 -17.23
CA ASP A 78 24.52 -18.69 -17.98
C ASP A 78 24.30 -20.22 -18.14
N ARG A 79 23.14 -20.63 -18.69
CA ARG A 79 22.67 -22.02 -18.85
C ARG A 79 22.38 -22.80 -17.54
N ARG A 80 22.42 -22.15 -16.36
CA ARG A 80 21.97 -22.73 -15.09
C ARG A 80 20.50 -22.44 -14.87
N SER A 81 19.86 -23.26 -14.05
CA SER A 81 18.48 -22.96 -13.63
C SER A 81 18.43 -21.73 -12.73
N PRO A 82 17.51 -20.78 -12.94
CA PRO A 82 17.33 -19.65 -12.04
C PRO A 82 16.94 -20.09 -10.61
N PHE A 83 16.41 -21.28 -10.47
CA PHE A 83 15.99 -21.86 -9.20
C PHE A 83 17.14 -22.47 -8.38
N GLU A 84 18.31 -22.63 -8.97
CA GLU A 84 19.55 -23.07 -8.31
C GLU A 84 20.44 -21.89 -7.89
N MET A 85 20.17 -20.69 -8.43
CA MET A 85 20.96 -19.50 -8.13
C MET A 85 20.63 -18.96 -6.75
N THR A 86 21.63 -18.37 -6.08
CA THR A 86 21.41 -17.61 -4.85
C THR A 86 20.65 -16.33 -5.18
N PRO A 87 19.44 -16.11 -4.63
CA PRO A 87 18.68 -14.92 -4.92
C PRO A 87 19.42 -13.65 -4.41
N PRO A 88 19.46 -12.57 -5.20
CA PRO A 88 20.09 -11.31 -4.79
C PRO A 88 19.28 -10.54 -3.73
N SER A 89 18.00 -10.87 -3.55
CA SER A 89 17.13 -10.37 -2.47
C SER A 89 15.91 -11.27 -2.28
N ASP A 90 15.21 -11.13 -1.14
CA ASP A 90 13.96 -11.88 -0.87
C ASP A 90 12.86 -11.50 -1.87
N GLU A 91 12.72 -10.22 -2.23
CA GLU A 91 11.72 -9.74 -3.20
C GLU A 91 11.95 -10.32 -4.60
N TRP A 92 13.21 -10.45 -5.02
CA TRP A 92 13.55 -11.11 -6.27
C TRP A 92 13.17 -12.59 -6.23
N ALA A 93 13.49 -13.28 -5.12
CA ALA A 93 13.10 -14.66 -4.91
C ALA A 93 11.58 -14.85 -4.87
N VAL A 94 10.84 -13.96 -4.19
CA VAL A 94 9.37 -13.97 -4.17
C VAL A 94 8.80 -13.85 -5.59
N THR A 95 9.34 -12.93 -6.40
CA THR A 95 8.89 -12.74 -7.79
C THR A 95 9.17 -13.97 -8.64
N LEU A 96 10.36 -14.54 -8.57
CA LEU A 96 10.74 -15.76 -9.29
C LEU A 96 9.84 -16.93 -8.90
N LEU A 97 9.73 -17.21 -7.59
CA LEU A 97 9.10 -18.41 -7.04
C LEU A 97 7.57 -18.36 -7.06
N SER A 98 6.97 -17.18 -7.18
CA SER A 98 5.52 -17.00 -7.37
C SER A 98 5.07 -17.14 -8.82
N PHE A 99 5.98 -17.22 -9.77
CA PHE A 99 5.70 -17.35 -11.21
C PHE A 99 4.84 -16.22 -11.80
N VAL A 100 4.84 -15.05 -11.20
CA VAL A 100 4.10 -13.89 -11.71
C VAL A 100 4.59 -13.43 -13.09
N TRP A 101 5.79 -13.80 -13.47
CA TRP A 101 6.41 -13.53 -14.76
C TRP A 101 5.86 -14.39 -15.92
N LEU A 102 5.18 -15.51 -15.66
CA LEU A 102 4.57 -16.36 -16.72
C LEU A 102 3.64 -15.57 -17.66
N ARG A 103 2.95 -14.55 -17.14
CA ARG A 103 2.09 -13.68 -17.96
C ARG A 103 2.85 -12.97 -19.09
N HIS A 104 4.14 -12.65 -18.88
CA HIS A 104 4.98 -12.01 -19.89
C HIS A 104 5.29 -12.97 -21.05
N LEU A 105 5.58 -14.25 -20.74
CA LEU A 105 5.75 -15.30 -21.76
C LEU A 105 4.46 -15.55 -22.54
N ARG A 106 3.30 -15.52 -21.85
CA ARG A 106 1.99 -15.62 -22.50
C ARG A 106 1.73 -14.44 -23.44
N ALA A 107 2.15 -13.23 -23.10
CA ALA A 107 1.96 -12.06 -23.96
C ALA A 107 2.69 -12.18 -25.30
N ALA A 108 3.82 -12.87 -25.35
CA ALA A 108 4.56 -13.14 -26.57
C ALA A 108 3.99 -14.33 -27.37
N ASP A 109 3.21 -15.19 -26.77
CA ASP A 109 2.44 -16.36 -27.28
C ASP A 109 3.03 -17.07 -28.50
N SER A 110 4.25 -17.54 -28.39
CA SER A 110 4.92 -18.32 -29.43
C SER A 110 5.19 -19.76 -28.97
N ALA A 111 5.44 -20.68 -29.91
CA ALA A 111 5.85 -22.05 -29.59
C ALA A 111 7.13 -22.07 -28.73
N ILE A 112 8.04 -21.14 -28.97
CA ILE A 112 9.30 -21.01 -28.21
C ILE A 112 9.00 -20.58 -26.78
N THR A 113 8.16 -19.56 -26.55
CA THR A 113 7.83 -19.10 -25.20
C THR A 113 7.02 -20.11 -24.43
N ARG A 114 6.15 -20.90 -25.09
CA ARG A 114 5.46 -22.05 -24.47
C ARG A 114 6.44 -23.14 -24.04
N SER A 115 7.40 -23.48 -24.90
CA SER A 115 8.44 -24.46 -24.57
C SER A 115 9.30 -23.99 -23.40
N ASN A 116 9.73 -22.72 -23.39
CA ASN A 116 10.49 -22.13 -22.31
C ASN A 116 9.70 -22.15 -20.98
N ALA A 117 8.44 -21.74 -20.99
CA ALA A 117 7.57 -21.79 -19.81
C ALA A 117 7.50 -23.21 -19.22
N ARG A 118 7.34 -24.23 -20.06
CA ARG A 118 7.33 -25.63 -19.64
C ARG A 118 8.68 -26.09 -19.06
N SER A 119 9.79 -25.71 -19.68
CA SER A 119 11.12 -26.02 -19.18
C SER A 119 11.34 -25.44 -17.79
N LEU A 120 11.06 -24.15 -17.61
CA LEU A 120 11.21 -23.47 -16.31
C LEU A 120 10.29 -24.06 -15.22
N ILE A 121 9.06 -24.46 -15.58
CA ILE A 121 8.16 -25.15 -14.63
C ILE A 121 8.72 -26.52 -14.25
N ASP A 122 9.23 -27.29 -15.20
CA ASP A 122 9.83 -28.60 -14.94
C ASP A 122 11.10 -28.49 -14.11
N GLU A 123 11.95 -27.52 -14.38
CA GLU A 123 13.14 -27.21 -13.57
C GLU A 123 12.75 -26.90 -12.12
N TRP A 124 11.76 -26.01 -11.92
CA TRP A 124 11.29 -25.73 -10.57
C TRP A 124 10.76 -26.97 -9.85
N ILE A 125 9.97 -27.81 -10.55
CA ILE A 125 9.45 -29.05 -9.96
C ILE A 125 10.59 -30.00 -9.54
N ASN A 126 11.67 -30.04 -10.31
CA ASN A 126 12.84 -30.87 -10.00
C ASN A 126 13.66 -30.31 -8.82
N VAL A 127 14.00 -29.03 -8.88
CA VAL A 127 14.92 -28.38 -7.96
C VAL A 127 14.26 -28.04 -6.63
N GLN A 128 13.10 -27.39 -6.69
CA GLN A 128 12.41 -26.82 -5.52
C GLN A 128 11.03 -27.42 -5.24
N GLY A 129 10.64 -28.42 -5.97
CA GLY A 129 9.40 -29.16 -5.70
C GLY A 129 9.39 -29.89 -4.34
N GLY A 130 10.47 -29.90 -3.59
CA GLY A 130 10.58 -30.38 -2.22
C GLY A 130 10.12 -29.34 -1.19
N TRP A 131 9.62 -29.79 -0.03
CA TRP A 131 8.91 -28.98 0.97
C TRP A 131 9.76 -27.98 1.77
N ASN A 132 11.05 -28.04 1.69
CA ASN A 132 11.98 -27.25 2.53
C ASN A 132 12.55 -26.02 1.83
N SER A 133 11.98 -25.61 0.71
CA SER A 133 12.42 -24.42 0.00
C SER A 133 11.57 -23.20 0.37
N SER A 134 12.15 -22.01 0.22
CA SER A 134 11.46 -20.72 0.39
C SER A 134 10.21 -20.60 -0.51
N GLY A 135 10.17 -21.34 -1.63
CA GLY A 135 9.03 -21.41 -2.53
C GLY A 135 7.75 -22.03 -1.93
N TRP A 136 7.84 -22.67 -0.75
CA TRP A 136 6.67 -23.19 -0.04
C TRP A 136 6.11 -22.24 1.04
N ARG A 137 6.68 -21.06 1.20
CA ARG A 137 6.03 -19.99 1.96
C ARG A 137 4.61 -19.76 1.43
N ILE A 138 3.65 -19.58 2.32
CA ILE A 138 2.22 -19.55 1.98
C ILE A 138 1.88 -18.37 1.05
N ASP A 139 2.48 -17.21 1.25
CA ASP A 139 2.33 -16.03 0.38
C ASP A 139 2.78 -16.30 -1.05
N ILE A 140 3.99 -16.88 -1.23
CA ILE A 140 4.55 -17.26 -2.53
C ILE A 140 3.71 -18.36 -3.18
N LEU A 141 3.38 -19.40 -2.41
CA LEU A 141 2.62 -20.55 -2.87
C LEU A 141 1.23 -20.16 -3.37
N SER A 142 0.55 -19.28 -2.63
CA SER A 142 -0.79 -18.80 -2.99
C SER A 142 -0.77 -18.08 -4.32
N ARG A 143 0.18 -17.17 -4.52
CA ARG A 143 0.35 -16.44 -5.78
C ARG A 143 0.73 -17.37 -6.92
N ARG A 144 1.62 -18.35 -6.70
CA ARG A 144 2.01 -19.34 -7.70
C ARG A 144 0.83 -20.21 -8.15
N ILE A 145 -0.03 -20.66 -7.23
CA ILE A 145 -1.22 -21.43 -7.58
C ILE A 145 -2.12 -20.62 -8.51
N ILE A 146 -2.39 -19.35 -8.18
CA ILE A 146 -3.20 -18.46 -9.02
C ILE A 146 -2.55 -18.30 -10.40
N CYS A 147 -1.25 -18.01 -10.45
CA CYS A 147 -0.52 -17.83 -11.70
C CYS A 147 -0.52 -19.10 -12.56
N TRP A 148 -0.29 -20.27 -11.97
CA TRP A 148 -0.31 -21.53 -12.72
C TRP A 148 -1.69 -21.85 -13.27
N LEU A 149 -2.75 -21.58 -12.51
CA LEU A 149 -4.14 -21.75 -12.99
C LEU A 149 -4.47 -20.77 -14.11
N SER A 150 -4.10 -19.49 -13.95
CA SER A 150 -4.40 -18.45 -14.95
C SER A 150 -3.62 -18.64 -16.25
N GLN A 151 -2.39 -19.11 -16.17
CA GLN A 151 -1.53 -19.32 -17.34
C GLN A 151 -1.60 -20.76 -17.89
N ALA A 152 -2.42 -21.64 -17.27
CA ALA A 152 -2.55 -23.04 -17.71
C ALA A 152 -2.92 -23.21 -19.21
N PRO A 153 -3.83 -22.42 -19.80
CA PRO A 153 -4.13 -22.55 -21.24
C PRO A 153 -2.90 -22.36 -22.12
N PHE A 154 -2.06 -21.38 -21.81
CA PHE A 154 -0.81 -21.12 -22.52
C PHE A 154 0.22 -22.23 -22.29
N VAL A 155 0.43 -22.63 -21.05
CA VAL A 155 1.46 -23.62 -20.65
C VAL A 155 1.13 -25.01 -21.18
N LEU A 156 -0.15 -25.40 -21.14
CA LEU A 156 -0.60 -26.75 -21.49
C LEU A 156 -0.99 -26.91 -22.97
N GLN A 157 -1.04 -25.83 -23.74
CA GLN A 157 -1.25 -25.89 -25.18
C GLN A 157 -0.14 -26.71 -25.83
N ASP A 158 -0.49 -27.73 -26.59
CA ASP A 158 0.43 -28.66 -27.28
C ASP A 158 1.43 -29.36 -26.34
N ALA A 159 1.11 -29.48 -25.05
CA ALA A 159 1.94 -30.18 -24.09
C ALA A 159 1.79 -31.69 -24.20
N ASP A 160 2.92 -32.41 -24.07
CA ASP A 160 2.87 -33.88 -24.04
C ASP A 160 2.19 -34.40 -22.75
N ALA A 161 1.72 -35.66 -22.80
CA ALA A 161 1.01 -36.27 -21.69
C ALA A 161 1.88 -36.45 -20.42
N ARG A 162 3.21 -36.49 -20.55
CA ARG A 162 4.14 -36.62 -19.43
C ARG A 162 4.21 -35.31 -18.67
N PHE A 163 4.43 -34.19 -19.38
CA PHE A 163 4.46 -32.84 -18.78
C PHE A 163 3.09 -32.50 -18.16
N TYR A 164 1.99 -32.75 -18.88
CA TYR A 164 0.62 -32.51 -18.39
C TYR A 164 0.38 -33.20 -17.04
N ARG A 165 0.63 -34.52 -16.95
CA ARG A 165 0.46 -35.27 -15.70
C ARG A 165 1.37 -34.76 -14.59
N ARG A 166 2.57 -34.33 -14.90
CA ARG A 166 3.54 -33.80 -13.94
C ARG A 166 3.10 -32.44 -13.40
N PHE A 167 2.65 -31.55 -14.27
CA PHE A 167 2.10 -30.25 -13.93
C PHE A 167 0.89 -30.39 -12.99
N ILE A 168 -0.12 -31.17 -13.37
CA ILE A 168 -1.34 -31.40 -12.58
C ILE A 168 -1.01 -32.02 -11.21
N ARG A 169 -0.10 -32.98 -11.17
CA ARG A 169 0.34 -33.60 -9.91
C ARG A 169 1.02 -32.60 -9.00
N SER A 170 1.91 -31.78 -9.52
CA SER A 170 2.58 -30.73 -8.76
C SER A 170 1.57 -29.68 -8.23
N LEU A 171 0.68 -29.19 -9.09
CA LEU A 171 -0.36 -28.24 -8.71
C LEU A 171 -1.28 -28.81 -7.62
N SER A 172 -1.73 -30.05 -7.76
CA SER A 172 -2.57 -30.73 -6.76
C SER A 172 -1.88 -30.86 -5.42
N ARG A 173 -0.56 -31.12 -5.40
CA ARG A 173 0.26 -31.19 -4.21
C ARG A 173 0.37 -29.81 -3.54
N GLN A 174 0.59 -28.76 -4.32
CA GLN A 174 0.65 -27.38 -3.84
C GLN A 174 -0.68 -26.95 -3.18
N VAL A 175 -1.80 -27.19 -3.84
CA VAL A 175 -3.14 -26.88 -3.31
C VAL A 175 -3.42 -27.61 -2.00
N ARG A 176 -3.00 -28.86 -1.90
CA ARG A 176 -3.20 -29.66 -0.67
C ARG A 176 -2.35 -29.15 0.47
N TYR A 177 -1.10 -28.77 0.20
CA TYR A 177 -0.24 -28.13 1.19
C TYR A 177 -0.83 -26.80 1.65
N LEU A 178 -1.23 -25.94 0.72
CA LEU A 178 -1.88 -24.67 1.04
C LEU A 178 -3.09 -24.84 1.95
N ARG A 179 -3.97 -25.80 1.65
CA ARG A 179 -5.19 -26.07 2.41
C ARG A 179 -4.90 -26.40 3.90
N ARG A 180 -3.81 -27.10 4.16
CA ARG A 180 -3.43 -27.48 5.53
C ARG A 180 -2.70 -26.38 6.28
N ASN A 181 -1.99 -25.55 5.56
CA ASN A 181 -1.11 -24.55 6.16
C ASN A 181 -1.57 -23.09 5.89
N ALA A 182 -2.78 -22.87 5.38
CA ALA A 182 -3.28 -21.53 5.05
C ALA A 182 -3.30 -20.57 6.27
N ASN A 183 -3.35 -21.12 7.49
CA ASN A 183 -3.30 -20.34 8.71
C ASN A 183 -1.86 -19.98 9.16
N ASP A 184 -0.83 -20.59 8.54
CA ASP A 184 0.58 -20.32 8.80
C ASP A 184 1.10 -19.18 7.90
N THR A 185 0.31 -18.14 7.75
CA THR A 185 0.70 -16.93 7.02
C THR A 185 0.42 -15.69 7.87
N ARG A 186 0.98 -14.57 7.44
CA ARG A 186 0.67 -13.28 8.08
C ARG A 186 -0.81 -12.97 7.95
N GLU A 187 -1.37 -12.37 8.99
CA GLU A 187 -2.73 -11.83 8.96
C GLU A 187 -2.85 -10.72 7.90
N GLY A 188 -4.07 -10.38 7.53
CA GLY A 188 -4.35 -9.37 6.50
C GLY A 188 -4.30 -9.94 5.09
N LEU A 189 -3.87 -9.14 4.13
CA LEU A 189 -3.91 -9.47 2.71
C LEU A 189 -3.25 -10.83 2.35
N PRO A 190 -2.09 -11.23 2.89
CA PRO A 190 -1.50 -12.54 2.59
C PRO A 190 -2.41 -13.72 2.95
N ARG A 191 -3.13 -13.63 4.09
CA ARG A 191 -4.08 -14.67 4.51
C ARG A 191 -5.30 -14.71 3.60
N LEU A 192 -5.85 -13.56 3.24
CA LEU A 192 -6.97 -13.48 2.32
C LEU A 192 -6.59 -14.03 0.94
N GLN A 193 -5.39 -13.72 0.43
CA GLN A 193 -4.86 -14.27 -0.81
C GLN A 193 -4.72 -15.80 -0.78
N ALA A 194 -4.31 -16.38 0.35
CA ALA A 194 -4.24 -17.84 0.51
C ALA A 194 -5.64 -18.48 0.38
N ILE A 195 -6.66 -17.86 0.96
CA ILE A 195 -8.04 -18.33 0.87
C ILE A 195 -8.62 -18.11 -0.54
N ILE A 196 -8.31 -16.99 -1.18
CA ILE A 196 -8.66 -16.74 -2.58
C ILE A 196 -8.05 -17.84 -3.47
N ALA A 197 -6.76 -18.15 -3.32
CA ALA A 197 -6.08 -19.20 -4.08
C ALA A 197 -6.74 -20.59 -3.91
N LEU A 198 -7.21 -20.91 -2.70
CA LEU A 198 -7.97 -22.15 -2.46
C LEU A 198 -9.32 -22.15 -3.15
N ASN A 199 -10.02 -21.02 -3.26
CA ASN A 199 -11.27 -20.90 -4.00
C ASN A 199 -11.02 -21.03 -5.52
N TYR A 200 -9.97 -20.39 -6.04
CA TYR A 200 -9.54 -20.59 -7.44
C TYR A 200 -9.28 -22.07 -7.73
N ALA A 201 -8.49 -22.73 -6.91
CA ALA A 201 -8.19 -24.16 -7.10
C ALA A 201 -9.46 -25.03 -7.07
N THR A 202 -10.39 -24.71 -6.17
CA THR A 202 -11.64 -25.46 -6.02
C THR A 202 -12.56 -25.32 -7.25
N LEU A 203 -12.59 -24.15 -7.87
CA LEU A 203 -13.41 -23.87 -9.05
C LEU A 203 -12.75 -24.37 -10.33
N CYS A 204 -11.42 -24.35 -10.41
CA CYS A 204 -10.67 -24.64 -11.62
C CYS A 204 -10.26 -26.11 -11.77
N MET A 205 -10.17 -26.89 -10.68
CA MET A 205 -9.61 -28.25 -10.70
C MET A 205 -10.70 -29.30 -10.47
N GLN A 206 -10.71 -30.35 -11.29
CA GLN A 206 -11.59 -31.50 -11.10
C GLN A 206 -11.29 -32.19 -9.75
N GLY A 207 -12.33 -32.75 -9.12
CA GLY A 207 -12.21 -33.50 -7.86
C GLY A 207 -12.05 -32.61 -6.61
N GLN A 208 -12.14 -31.26 -6.74
CA GLN A 208 -12.03 -30.31 -5.63
C GLN A 208 -13.38 -29.81 -5.10
N SER A 209 -14.50 -30.18 -5.73
CA SER A 209 -15.85 -29.68 -5.40
C SER A 209 -16.29 -29.93 -3.95
N GLY A 210 -15.85 -31.03 -3.31
CA GLY A 210 -16.14 -31.32 -1.91
C GLY A 210 -15.59 -30.28 -0.91
N TYR A 211 -14.63 -29.44 -1.34
CA TYR A 211 -14.05 -28.37 -0.51
C TYR A 211 -14.74 -27.02 -0.71
N LEU A 212 -15.65 -26.89 -1.68
CA LEU A 212 -16.24 -25.60 -2.09
C LEU A 212 -16.91 -24.89 -0.91
N ARG A 213 -17.82 -25.57 -0.21
CA ARG A 213 -18.54 -24.97 0.92
C ARG A 213 -17.61 -24.46 2.01
N GLY A 214 -16.57 -25.23 2.36
CA GLY A 214 -15.60 -24.86 3.39
C GLY A 214 -14.74 -23.68 2.97
N ASN A 215 -14.26 -23.64 1.72
CA ASN A 215 -13.45 -22.55 1.20
C ASN A 215 -14.26 -21.25 1.01
N VAL A 216 -15.51 -21.34 0.55
CA VAL A 216 -16.42 -20.19 0.44
C VAL A 216 -16.73 -19.60 1.82
N ARG A 217 -17.01 -20.44 2.83
CA ARG A 217 -17.22 -19.95 4.20
C ARG A 217 -16.01 -19.17 4.70
N ARG A 218 -14.80 -19.70 4.54
CA ARG A 218 -13.55 -19.00 4.93
C ARG A 218 -13.38 -17.68 4.16
N LEU A 219 -13.72 -17.67 2.88
CA LEU A 219 -13.65 -16.45 2.06
C LEU A 219 -14.60 -15.39 2.62
N ILE A 220 -15.84 -15.75 2.92
CA ILE A 220 -16.84 -14.84 3.51
C ILE A 220 -16.34 -14.27 4.85
N GLU A 221 -15.81 -15.13 5.71
CA GLU A 221 -15.27 -14.74 7.03
C GLU A 221 -14.12 -13.72 6.89
N GLU A 222 -13.15 -14.00 6.00
CA GLU A 222 -12.01 -13.11 5.81
C GLU A 222 -12.39 -11.80 5.06
N LEU A 223 -13.29 -11.85 4.09
CA LEU A 223 -13.78 -10.63 3.44
C LEU A 223 -14.50 -9.72 4.44
N ARG A 224 -15.35 -10.26 5.32
CA ARG A 224 -16.02 -9.50 6.36
C ARG A 224 -15.05 -8.91 7.38
N ARG A 225 -13.96 -9.60 7.66
CA ARG A 225 -12.93 -9.16 8.61
C ARG A 225 -12.02 -8.08 8.02
N GLN A 226 -11.71 -8.15 6.72
CA GLN A 226 -10.66 -7.33 6.12
C GLN A 226 -11.16 -6.18 5.27
N VAL A 227 -12.36 -6.27 4.70
CA VAL A 227 -13.00 -5.18 3.95
C VAL A 227 -13.97 -4.47 4.86
N LEU A 228 -13.63 -3.24 5.21
CA LEU A 228 -14.39 -2.40 6.12
C LEU A 228 -15.72 -1.93 5.50
N PRO A 229 -16.68 -1.43 6.29
CA PRO A 229 -17.98 -1.00 5.76
C PRO A 229 -17.89 0.10 4.70
N ASP A 230 -16.89 0.98 4.79
CA ASP A 230 -16.60 2.03 3.79
C ASP A 230 -15.82 1.52 2.56
N GLY A 231 -15.44 0.24 2.53
CA GLY A 231 -14.65 -0.37 1.45
C GLY A 231 -13.14 -0.30 1.61
N GLY A 232 -12.63 0.38 2.63
CA GLY A 232 -11.21 0.36 2.95
C GLY A 232 -10.75 -1.01 3.45
N HIS A 233 -9.46 -1.29 3.33
CA HIS A 233 -8.85 -2.50 3.90
C HIS A 233 -8.44 -2.26 5.36
N VAL A 234 -8.61 -3.26 6.21
CA VAL A 234 -8.29 -3.16 7.65
C VAL A 234 -6.84 -2.79 7.96
N SER A 235 -5.89 -3.07 7.05
CA SER A 235 -4.50 -2.62 7.18
C SER A 235 -4.31 -1.13 6.90
N ARG A 236 -5.35 -0.44 6.45
CA ARG A 236 -5.35 0.96 6.03
C ARG A 236 -4.41 1.27 4.86
N ASN A 237 -3.84 0.25 4.20
CA ASN A 237 -3.02 0.42 3.01
C ASN A 237 -3.90 0.54 1.75
N PRO A 238 -3.96 1.71 1.08
CA PRO A 238 -4.75 1.88 -0.14
C PRO A 238 -4.31 0.95 -1.29
N GLY A 239 -3.01 0.65 -1.40
CA GLY A 239 -2.47 -0.25 -2.42
C GLY A 239 -3.01 -1.68 -2.32
N ALA A 240 -3.40 -2.13 -1.12
CA ALA A 240 -4.02 -3.43 -0.92
C ALA A 240 -5.34 -3.60 -1.68
N LEU A 241 -6.07 -2.50 -1.94
CA LEU A 241 -7.36 -2.51 -2.63
C LEU A 241 -7.20 -2.89 -4.12
N ILE A 242 -6.15 -2.40 -4.77
CA ILE A 242 -5.86 -2.73 -6.19
C ILE A 242 -5.55 -4.24 -6.31
N GLU A 243 -4.65 -4.73 -5.45
CA GLU A 243 -4.27 -6.15 -5.44
C GLU A 243 -5.46 -7.06 -5.11
N LEU A 244 -6.31 -6.63 -4.17
CA LEU A 244 -7.49 -7.39 -3.79
C LEU A 244 -8.49 -7.49 -4.95
N LEU A 245 -8.83 -6.39 -5.61
CA LEU A 245 -9.75 -6.40 -6.75
C LEU A 245 -9.19 -7.17 -7.94
N ALA A 246 -7.89 -7.09 -8.19
CA ALA A 246 -7.24 -7.88 -9.25
C ALA A 246 -7.38 -9.39 -9.06
N ASP A 247 -7.64 -9.84 -7.83
CA ASP A 247 -7.90 -11.25 -7.52
C ASP A 247 -9.42 -11.54 -7.35
N LEU A 248 -10.22 -10.62 -6.81
CA LEU A 248 -11.66 -10.85 -6.55
C LEU A 248 -12.52 -10.77 -7.82
N LEU A 249 -12.18 -9.88 -8.76
CA LEU A 249 -12.95 -9.76 -10.01
C LEU A 249 -12.91 -11.04 -10.85
N PRO A 250 -11.73 -11.63 -11.14
CA PRO A 250 -11.68 -12.91 -11.83
C PRO A 250 -12.30 -14.06 -11.01
N LEU A 251 -12.21 -14.01 -9.67
CA LEU A 251 -12.88 -15.00 -8.82
C LEU A 251 -14.40 -14.96 -9.00
N ARG A 252 -15.00 -13.77 -9.02
CA ARG A 252 -16.43 -13.59 -9.30
C ARG A 252 -16.81 -14.18 -10.66
N GLN A 253 -16.00 -13.90 -11.69
CA GLN A 253 -16.21 -14.43 -13.03
C GLN A 253 -16.13 -15.97 -13.08
N LEU A 254 -15.22 -16.59 -12.30
CA LEU A 254 -15.11 -18.05 -12.21
C LEU A 254 -16.37 -18.69 -11.65
N PHE A 255 -17.01 -18.12 -10.62
CA PHE A 255 -18.29 -18.62 -10.12
C PHE A 255 -19.34 -18.62 -11.24
N SER A 256 -19.47 -17.51 -11.95
CA SER A 256 -20.43 -17.38 -13.07
C SER A 256 -20.12 -18.35 -14.20
N ALA A 257 -18.86 -18.50 -14.60
CA ALA A 257 -18.44 -19.44 -15.65
C ALA A 257 -18.63 -20.91 -15.26
N ARG A 258 -18.70 -21.21 -13.96
CA ARG A 258 -19.04 -22.52 -13.41
C ARG A 258 -20.53 -22.70 -13.15
N GLN A 259 -21.37 -21.75 -13.58
CA GLN A 259 -22.81 -21.71 -13.33
C GLN A 259 -23.17 -21.78 -11.83
N LEU A 260 -22.30 -21.24 -11.00
CA LEU A 260 -22.48 -21.09 -9.55
C LEU A 260 -22.75 -19.64 -9.22
N GLN A 261 -23.63 -19.41 -8.24
CA GLN A 261 -23.85 -18.06 -7.73
C GLN A 261 -22.64 -17.60 -6.91
N PRO A 262 -22.02 -16.44 -7.23
CA PRO A 262 -20.99 -15.86 -6.38
C PRO A 262 -21.58 -15.59 -4.98
N PRO A 263 -20.80 -15.83 -3.92
CA PRO A 263 -21.23 -15.46 -2.56
C PRO A 263 -21.57 -13.97 -2.48
N GLN A 264 -22.69 -13.60 -1.84
CA GLN A 264 -23.08 -12.19 -1.72
C GLN A 264 -22.00 -11.33 -1.05
N ALA A 265 -21.26 -11.92 -0.08
CA ALA A 265 -20.14 -11.22 0.56
C ALA A 265 -19.00 -10.87 -0.42
N LEU A 266 -18.79 -11.67 -1.47
CA LEU A 266 -17.82 -11.37 -2.53
C LEU A 266 -18.28 -10.16 -3.36
N ASN A 267 -19.54 -10.14 -3.78
CA ASN A 267 -20.11 -9.02 -4.53
C ASN A 267 -20.07 -7.74 -3.67
N ASN A 268 -20.56 -7.81 -2.45
CA ASN A 268 -20.55 -6.67 -1.52
C ASN A 268 -19.13 -6.14 -1.23
N ALA A 269 -18.13 -7.01 -1.20
CA ALA A 269 -16.74 -6.57 -1.01
C ALA A 269 -16.24 -5.82 -2.24
N ILE A 270 -16.48 -6.33 -3.45
CA ILE A 270 -16.12 -5.67 -4.72
C ILE A 270 -16.81 -4.31 -4.82
N ASP A 271 -18.14 -4.27 -4.57
CA ASP A 271 -18.94 -3.05 -4.70
C ASP A 271 -18.52 -1.95 -3.71
N ARG A 272 -18.05 -2.32 -2.51
CA ARG A 272 -17.54 -1.36 -1.51
C ARG A 272 -16.11 -0.92 -1.80
N VAL A 273 -15.25 -1.83 -2.26
CA VAL A 273 -13.83 -1.51 -2.53
C VAL A 273 -13.68 -0.64 -3.78
N MET A 274 -14.51 -0.82 -4.78
CA MET A 274 -14.40 -0.12 -6.07
C MET A 274 -14.44 1.42 -5.94
N PRO A 275 -15.38 2.04 -5.20
CA PRO A 275 -15.38 3.48 -4.98
C PRO A 275 -14.12 4.00 -4.27
N MET A 276 -13.51 3.18 -3.40
CA MET A 276 -12.31 3.58 -2.68
C MET A 276 -11.08 3.72 -3.59
N LEU A 277 -11.05 3.06 -4.74
CA LEU A 277 -10.00 3.32 -5.74
C LEU A 277 -10.06 4.77 -6.25
N ARG A 278 -11.27 5.32 -6.45
CA ARG A 278 -11.43 6.74 -6.82
C ARG A 278 -11.12 7.67 -5.66
N PHE A 279 -11.49 7.26 -4.45
CA PHE A 279 -11.23 8.02 -3.22
C PHE A 279 -9.74 8.36 -3.06
N PHE A 280 -8.84 7.38 -3.27
CA PHE A 280 -7.40 7.57 -3.04
C PHE A 280 -6.64 8.19 -4.21
N ARG A 281 -7.29 8.46 -5.35
CA ARG A 281 -6.61 9.01 -6.52
C ARG A 281 -6.47 10.53 -6.45
N HIS A 282 -5.29 11.00 -6.77
CA HIS A 282 -5.02 12.39 -7.13
C HIS A 282 -5.39 12.69 -8.59
N GLY A 283 -5.30 13.96 -8.98
CA GLY A 283 -5.60 14.39 -10.34
C GLY A 283 -4.71 13.79 -11.42
N ASP A 284 -3.49 13.36 -11.07
CA ASP A 284 -2.56 12.64 -11.96
C ASP A 284 -2.86 11.13 -12.09
N GLY A 285 -3.88 10.66 -11.39
CA GLY A 285 -4.29 9.27 -11.40
C GLY A 285 -3.54 8.35 -10.43
N ASN A 286 -2.49 8.83 -9.76
CA ASN A 286 -1.76 8.08 -8.74
C ASN A 286 -2.49 8.10 -7.40
N PHE A 287 -2.19 7.10 -6.56
CA PHE A 287 -2.71 7.03 -5.20
C PHE A 287 -1.95 7.94 -4.24
N ALA A 288 -2.67 8.45 -3.25
CA ALA A 288 -2.08 9.11 -2.10
C ALA A 288 -1.20 8.13 -1.30
N GLN A 289 -0.07 8.62 -0.82
CA GLN A 289 1.02 7.83 -0.25
C GLN A 289 0.82 7.61 1.26
N PHE A 290 -0.24 6.88 1.63
CA PHE A 290 -0.57 6.54 3.02
C PHE A 290 -0.26 5.06 3.31
N ASN A 291 0.13 4.77 4.55
CA ASN A 291 0.13 3.44 5.15
C ASN A 291 0.67 2.31 4.25
N GLY A 292 1.83 2.51 3.65
CA GLY A 292 2.52 1.47 2.90
C GLY A 292 2.31 1.50 1.38
N VAL A 293 1.68 2.57 0.85
CA VAL A 293 1.62 2.77 -0.60
C VAL A 293 3.00 3.13 -1.14
N GLY A 294 3.39 2.44 -2.20
CA GLY A 294 4.53 2.79 -3.05
C GLY A 294 4.08 3.32 -4.41
N PRO A 295 4.86 3.14 -5.47
CA PRO A 295 4.45 3.53 -6.82
C PRO A 295 3.13 2.87 -7.20
N THR A 296 2.19 3.67 -7.68
CA THR A 296 0.88 3.18 -8.11
C THR A 296 1.02 2.36 -9.39
N PRO A 297 0.53 1.11 -9.43
CA PRO A 297 0.52 0.31 -10.66
C PRO A 297 -0.60 0.82 -11.60
N VAL A 298 -0.34 1.93 -12.30
CA VAL A 298 -1.37 2.68 -13.06
C VAL A 298 -2.10 1.84 -14.09
N ASP A 299 -1.40 0.94 -14.79
CA ASP A 299 -2.01 0.06 -15.80
C ASP A 299 -2.97 -0.95 -15.16
N LEU A 300 -2.58 -1.55 -14.03
CA LEU A 300 -3.44 -2.46 -13.29
C LEU A 300 -4.64 -1.71 -12.71
N LEU A 301 -4.42 -0.51 -12.17
CA LEU A 301 -5.48 0.33 -11.64
C LEU A 301 -6.48 0.70 -12.75
N ALA A 302 -6.00 1.10 -13.93
CA ALA A 302 -6.86 1.39 -15.09
C ALA A 302 -7.67 0.15 -15.51
N THR A 303 -7.01 -1.01 -15.56
CA THR A 303 -7.67 -2.30 -15.89
C THR A 303 -8.77 -2.63 -14.87
N VAL A 304 -8.51 -2.48 -13.58
CA VAL A 304 -9.50 -2.76 -12.53
C VAL A 304 -10.65 -1.76 -12.60
N LEU A 305 -10.37 -0.47 -12.80
CA LEU A 305 -11.40 0.57 -12.95
C LEU A 305 -12.28 0.39 -14.20
N ALA A 306 -11.81 -0.32 -15.22
CA ALA A 306 -12.64 -0.66 -16.37
C ALA A 306 -13.81 -1.63 -16.04
N TYR A 307 -13.76 -2.29 -14.88
CA TYR A 307 -14.86 -3.10 -14.33
C TYR A 307 -15.84 -2.30 -13.46
N ASP A 308 -15.61 -1.00 -13.32
CA ASP A 308 -16.47 -0.12 -12.54
C ASP A 308 -17.52 0.54 -13.43
N ASP A 309 -18.75 0.07 -13.35
CA ASP A 309 -19.87 0.63 -14.10
C ASP A 309 -20.36 1.98 -13.54
N ALA A 310 -19.98 2.30 -12.30
CA ALA A 310 -20.39 3.52 -11.61
C ALA A 310 -19.44 4.70 -11.94
N ARG A 311 -19.90 5.61 -12.78
CA ARG A 311 -19.22 6.89 -13.09
C ARG A 311 -19.61 7.97 -12.08
N GLY A 312 -19.29 7.76 -10.79
CA GLY A 312 -19.61 8.71 -9.73
C GLY A 312 -18.43 9.57 -9.27
N THR A 313 -18.72 10.68 -8.59
CA THR A 313 -17.73 11.43 -7.82
C THR A 313 -17.16 10.55 -6.69
N PRO A 314 -15.90 10.75 -6.28
CA PRO A 314 -15.36 10.06 -5.13
C PRO A 314 -16.18 10.34 -3.86
N VAL A 315 -16.31 9.35 -2.97
CA VAL A 315 -16.85 9.59 -1.64
C VAL A 315 -15.93 10.54 -0.87
N SER A 316 -16.46 11.35 0.02
CA SER A 316 -15.68 12.37 0.73
C SER A 316 -15.24 11.92 2.13
N ASN A 317 -15.83 10.85 2.67
CA ASN A 317 -15.57 10.38 4.03
C ASN A 317 -15.48 8.85 4.06
N ALA A 318 -14.41 8.33 4.64
CA ALA A 318 -14.18 6.92 4.87
C ALA A 318 -13.93 6.67 6.38
N PRO A 319 -15.00 6.73 7.22
CA PRO A 319 -14.87 6.80 8.67
C PRO A 319 -14.33 5.50 9.30
N HIS A 320 -14.56 4.35 8.67
CA HIS A 320 -14.09 3.06 9.20
C HIS A 320 -12.61 2.80 8.89
N SER A 321 -12.14 3.24 7.74
CA SER A 321 -10.72 3.18 7.38
C SER A 321 -9.92 4.41 7.81
N GLY A 322 -10.62 5.45 8.30
CA GLY A 322 -10.01 6.64 8.90
C GLY A 322 -9.36 7.56 7.87
N TYR A 323 -10.04 7.84 6.77
CA TYR A 323 -9.57 8.78 5.76
C TYR A 323 -10.65 9.81 5.41
N GLN A 324 -10.20 11.02 5.12
CA GLN A 324 -11.03 12.11 4.67
C GLN A 324 -10.57 12.60 3.29
N ARG A 325 -11.53 13.03 2.47
CA ARG A 325 -11.27 13.66 1.18
C ARG A 325 -12.09 14.93 1.04
N ILE A 326 -11.48 15.98 0.53
CA ILE A 326 -12.11 17.23 0.14
C ILE A 326 -11.76 17.50 -1.31
N ASP A 327 -12.77 17.61 -2.16
CA ASP A 327 -12.62 18.05 -3.54
C ASP A 327 -13.27 19.43 -3.66
N ALA A 328 -12.55 20.41 -4.21
CA ALA A 328 -13.07 21.75 -4.48
C ALA A 328 -12.41 22.30 -5.75
N GLY A 329 -13.20 22.77 -6.71
CA GLY A 329 -12.69 23.21 -8.00
C GLY A 329 -11.85 22.14 -8.68
N GLN A 330 -10.56 22.40 -8.83
CA GLN A 330 -9.59 21.46 -9.40
C GLN A 330 -8.59 20.89 -8.36
N ALA A 331 -8.83 21.19 -7.08
CA ALA A 331 -8.03 20.69 -5.97
C ALA A 331 -8.65 19.43 -5.38
N ALA A 332 -7.80 18.52 -4.96
CA ALA A 332 -8.15 17.38 -4.12
C ALA A 332 -7.19 17.30 -2.93
N LEU A 333 -7.77 17.23 -1.74
CA LEU A 333 -7.05 17.04 -0.48
C LEU A 333 -7.48 15.73 0.15
N LEU A 334 -6.51 14.89 0.52
CA LEU A 334 -6.73 13.65 1.25
C LEU A 334 -5.98 13.72 2.59
N MET A 335 -6.61 13.26 3.67
CA MET A 335 -6.04 13.31 5.01
C MET A 335 -6.20 11.97 5.73
N ASP A 336 -5.14 11.53 6.38
CA ASP A 336 -5.14 10.37 7.27
C ASP A 336 -5.68 10.79 8.65
N THR A 337 -6.88 10.33 9.00
CA THR A 337 -7.57 10.68 10.24
C THR A 337 -7.93 9.45 11.07
N GLY A 338 -7.14 8.40 11.00
CA GLY A 338 -7.44 7.18 11.73
C GLY A 338 -6.30 6.69 12.63
N PRO A 339 -6.62 5.89 13.65
CA PRO A 339 -5.62 5.21 14.47
C PRO A 339 -4.86 4.15 13.62
N PRO A 340 -3.67 3.71 14.08
CA PRO A 340 -2.97 2.61 13.45
C PRO A 340 -3.85 1.36 13.33
N PRO A 341 -3.68 0.55 12.28
CA PRO A 341 -4.40 -0.71 12.16
C PRO A 341 -4.01 -1.69 13.28
N PRO A 342 -4.77 -2.78 13.48
CA PRO A 342 -4.44 -3.81 14.45
C PRO A 342 -2.98 -4.28 14.31
N MET A 343 -2.30 -4.52 15.44
CA MET A 343 -0.86 -4.83 15.50
C MET A 343 -0.45 -5.93 14.50
N GLU A 344 -1.25 -7.00 14.39
CA GLU A 344 -0.99 -8.12 13.48
C GLU A 344 -1.07 -7.77 11.99
N MET A 345 -1.66 -6.62 11.66
CA MET A 345 -1.83 -6.13 10.28
C MET A 345 -1.09 -4.81 10.02
N SER A 346 -0.27 -4.36 10.99
CA SER A 346 0.40 -3.05 10.95
C SER A 346 1.85 -3.10 10.45
N GLN A 347 2.30 -4.22 9.85
CA GLN A 347 3.69 -4.37 9.41
C GLN A 347 4.10 -3.34 8.34
N GLU A 348 3.14 -2.81 7.59
CA GLU A 348 3.36 -1.80 6.56
C GLU A 348 2.76 -0.44 6.92
N ALA A 349 2.03 -0.35 8.04
CA ALA A 349 1.41 0.89 8.47
C ALA A 349 2.44 1.94 8.90
N HIS A 350 2.06 3.20 8.73
CA HIS A 350 2.89 4.36 9.00
C HIS A 350 2.42 5.13 10.24
N ALA A 351 3.31 5.91 10.82
CA ALA A 351 3.02 6.87 11.87
C ALA A 351 2.62 8.23 11.27
N GLY A 352 1.63 8.21 10.38
CA GLY A 352 1.23 9.37 9.57
C GLY A 352 -0.11 9.99 9.97
N CYS A 353 -0.60 9.78 11.20
CA CYS A 353 -1.87 10.37 11.62
C CYS A 353 -1.87 11.89 11.48
N LEU A 354 -2.96 12.47 10.95
CA LEU A 354 -3.17 13.85 10.52
C LEU A 354 -2.22 14.35 9.41
N SER A 355 -1.48 13.45 8.74
CA SER A 355 -0.84 13.84 7.49
C SER A 355 -1.85 14.02 6.37
N PHE A 356 -1.55 14.93 5.46
CA PHE A 356 -2.39 15.14 4.28
C PHE A 356 -1.57 15.19 3.00
N GLU A 357 -2.23 14.94 1.89
CA GLU A 357 -1.72 15.19 0.55
C GLU A 357 -2.68 16.11 -0.21
N MET A 358 -2.14 16.96 -1.07
CA MET A 358 -2.92 17.88 -1.89
C MET A 358 -2.46 17.85 -3.33
N SER A 359 -3.41 17.83 -4.25
CA SER A 359 -3.16 18.04 -5.68
C SER A 359 -4.01 19.18 -6.24
N TRP A 360 -3.48 19.81 -7.28
CA TRP A 360 -4.15 20.80 -8.12
C TRP A 360 -4.08 20.36 -9.57
N LYS A 361 -5.21 20.18 -10.22
CA LYS A 361 -5.26 19.58 -11.57
C LYS A 361 -4.52 18.21 -11.56
N GLN A 362 -3.53 18.06 -12.43
CA GLN A 362 -2.67 16.87 -12.53
C GLN A 362 -1.37 16.99 -11.72
N HIS A 363 -1.22 18.02 -10.89
CA HIS A 363 0.00 18.27 -10.12
C HIS A 363 -0.22 17.97 -8.65
N ARG A 364 0.57 17.07 -8.09
CA ARG A 364 0.63 16.89 -6.64
C ARG A 364 1.51 17.98 -6.04
N LEU A 365 1.01 18.71 -5.06
CA LEU A 365 1.73 19.77 -4.36
C LEU A 365 2.37 19.23 -3.09
N VAL A 366 1.52 18.88 -2.12
CA VAL A 366 1.95 18.30 -0.85
C VAL A 366 1.75 16.80 -0.91
N VAL A 367 2.76 16.05 -0.52
CA VAL A 367 2.78 14.58 -0.56
C VAL A 367 3.36 14.01 0.73
N ASN A 368 3.25 12.72 0.95
CA ASN A 368 4.08 11.96 1.88
C ASN A 368 5.23 11.30 1.11
N CYS A 369 6.28 10.87 1.79
CA CYS A 369 7.43 10.25 1.13
C CYS A 369 7.06 8.94 0.41
N GLY A 370 6.05 8.21 0.89
CA GLY A 370 5.64 6.91 0.35
C GLY A 370 6.66 5.81 0.57
N LEU A 371 6.45 4.65 -0.05
CA LEU A 371 7.41 3.53 -0.01
C LEU A 371 8.14 3.37 -1.34
N PRO A 372 9.41 2.95 -1.35
CA PRO A 372 10.13 2.65 -2.58
C PRO A 372 9.61 1.36 -3.23
N ALA A 373 9.64 1.31 -4.56
CA ALA A 373 9.28 0.11 -5.33
C ALA A 373 10.17 -1.08 -5.01
N VAL A 374 11.44 -0.83 -4.68
CA VAL A 374 12.43 -1.83 -4.29
C VAL A 374 12.77 -1.63 -2.83
N ASN A 375 12.41 -2.61 -2.02
CA ASN A 375 12.60 -2.55 -0.58
C ASN A 375 14.09 -2.65 -0.19
N LYS A 376 14.63 -1.53 0.27
CA LYS A 376 15.77 -1.53 1.19
C LYS A 376 15.18 -1.37 2.59
N GLU A 377 15.37 -2.32 3.46
CA GLU A 377 14.76 -2.34 4.81
C GLU A 377 14.99 -1.02 5.57
N ASN A 378 16.15 -0.41 5.44
CA ASN A 378 16.45 0.89 6.05
C ASN A 378 15.52 2.00 5.55
N TRP A 379 15.25 2.07 4.24
CA TRP A 379 14.32 3.05 3.68
C TRP A 379 12.88 2.81 4.11
N ARG A 380 12.50 1.53 4.25
CA ARG A 380 11.18 1.17 4.73
C ARG A 380 10.92 1.66 6.14
N GLN A 381 11.90 1.54 7.04
CA GLN A 381 11.76 2.01 8.42
C GLN A 381 11.65 3.54 8.49
N VAL A 382 12.50 4.25 7.75
CA VAL A 382 12.47 5.72 7.66
C VAL A 382 11.13 6.21 7.08
N ALA A 383 10.67 5.60 5.99
CA ALA A 383 9.42 5.97 5.32
C ALA A 383 8.16 5.84 6.21
N ARG A 384 8.21 5.00 7.24
CA ARG A 384 7.08 4.75 8.14
C ARG A 384 7.03 5.69 9.34
N ALA A 385 8.13 6.38 9.62
CA ALA A 385 8.23 7.31 10.74
C ALA A 385 7.47 8.62 10.45
N THR A 386 6.99 9.30 11.48
CA THR A 386 6.24 10.56 11.33
C THR A 386 6.98 11.63 10.52
N PRO A 387 8.32 11.82 10.65
CA PRO A 387 9.04 12.80 9.83
C PRO A 387 8.96 12.59 8.31
N ALA A 388 8.56 11.39 7.82
CA ALA A 388 8.34 11.10 6.41
C ALA A 388 6.93 11.49 5.91
N HIS A 389 6.16 12.20 6.73
CA HIS A 389 4.77 12.56 6.44
C HIS A 389 4.54 14.05 6.62
N SER A 390 3.60 14.61 5.85
CA SER A 390 3.20 16.02 5.93
C SER A 390 2.30 16.26 7.13
N THR A 391 2.90 16.16 8.33
CA THR A 391 2.26 16.33 9.65
C THR A 391 3.25 16.86 10.69
N VAL A 392 2.87 16.84 11.96
CA VAL A 392 3.65 17.34 13.09
C VAL A 392 4.47 16.24 13.74
N THR A 393 5.73 16.54 14.07
CA THR A 393 6.54 15.74 15.02
C THR A 393 6.76 16.54 16.29
N LEU A 394 6.80 15.88 17.45
CA LEU A 394 7.17 16.47 18.74
C LEU A 394 8.47 15.84 19.25
N ASN A 395 9.44 16.67 19.63
CA ASN A 395 10.76 16.24 20.12
C ASN A 395 11.43 15.21 19.21
N ASP A 396 11.32 15.37 17.87
CA ASP A 396 11.82 14.45 16.84
C ASP A 396 11.33 12.99 17.00
N ARG A 397 10.17 12.78 17.63
CA ARG A 397 9.59 11.46 17.84
C ARG A 397 8.41 11.21 16.92
N SER A 398 8.25 9.95 16.53
CA SER A 398 7.06 9.50 15.81
C SER A 398 5.85 9.37 16.73
N SER A 399 4.66 9.68 16.20
CA SER A 399 3.36 9.49 16.89
C SER A 399 3.02 8.02 17.16
N CYS A 400 3.73 7.10 16.52
CA CYS A 400 3.63 5.66 16.77
C CYS A 400 4.98 5.08 17.17
N ARG A 401 4.93 3.94 17.87
CA ARG A 401 6.10 3.16 18.23
C ARG A 401 6.11 1.82 17.54
N PHE A 402 7.25 1.50 16.93
CA PHE A 402 7.48 0.26 16.19
C PHE A 402 8.19 -0.78 17.07
N LEU A 403 8.01 -2.05 16.73
CA LEU A 403 8.70 -3.16 17.40
C LEU A 403 10.18 -3.19 16.97
N GLU A 404 11.11 -3.03 17.91
CA GLU A 404 12.56 -2.97 17.63
C GLU A 404 13.27 -4.33 17.72
N SER A 405 12.72 -5.27 18.50
CA SER A 405 13.37 -6.57 18.75
C SER A 405 13.53 -7.40 17.46
N LEU A 406 14.76 -7.67 17.05
CA LEU A 406 15.09 -8.42 15.84
C LEU A 406 14.47 -9.82 15.80
N SER A 407 14.54 -10.57 16.93
CA SER A 407 13.99 -11.93 17.02
C SER A 407 12.47 -11.94 16.85
N ILE A 408 11.80 -10.96 17.44
CA ILE A 408 10.33 -10.85 17.32
C ILE A 408 9.95 -10.33 15.93
N ARG A 409 10.71 -9.41 15.35
CA ARG A 409 10.52 -8.96 13.96
C ARG A 409 10.58 -10.12 12.96
N GLN A 410 11.52 -11.04 13.11
CA GLN A 410 11.61 -12.23 12.27
C GLN A 410 10.36 -13.11 12.39
N LEU A 411 9.86 -13.30 13.62
CA LEU A 411 8.64 -14.08 13.88
C LEU A 411 7.40 -13.46 13.23
N PHE A 412 7.27 -12.12 13.23
CA PHE A 412 6.16 -11.41 12.59
C PHE A 412 6.38 -11.17 11.10
N GLY A 413 7.59 -11.35 10.59
CA GLY A 413 7.99 -11.04 9.21
C GLY A 413 7.90 -9.55 8.89
N GLY A 414 8.18 -8.67 9.86
CA GLY A 414 8.15 -7.22 9.75
C GLY A 414 8.14 -6.52 11.10
N THR A 415 8.00 -5.20 11.11
CA THR A 415 7.98 -4.33 12.29
C THR A 415 6.57 -3.81 12.56
N PRO A 416 5.72 -4.52 13.32
CA PRO A 416 4.39 -4.01 13.65
C PRO A 416 4.46 -2.77 14.53
N ILE A 417 3.41 -1.95 14.48
CA ILE A 417 3.18 -0.84 15.41
C ILE A 417 2.68 -1.42 16.72
N ILE A 418 3.37 -1.13 17.82
CA ILE A 418 3.01 -1.61 19.16
C ILE A 418 2.24 -0.58 19.97
N SER A 419 2.39 0.71 19.67
CA SER A 419 1.67 1.81 20.30
C SER A 419 1.53 2.97 19.32
N GLY A 420 0.46 3.75 19.44
CA GLY A 420 0.18 4.91 18.61
C GLY A 420 -1.13 5.57 19.02
N PRO A 421 -1.64 6.52 18.26
CA PRO A 421 -2.92 7.17 18.49
C PRO A 421 -4.04 6.14 18.71
N ARG A 422 -4.87 6.36 19.73
CA ARG A 422 -6.03 5.54 20.04
C ARG A 422 -7.33 6.32 19.93
N ASP A 423 -7.31 7.57 20.40
CA ASP A 423 -8.40 8.51 20.29
C ASP A 423 -8.08 9.50 19.15
N VAL A 424 -8.76 9.31 18.02
CA VAL A 424 -8.71 10.23 16.88
C VAL A 424 -10.10 10.79 16.70
N ARG A 425 -10.26 12.09 16.94
CA ARG A 425 -11.54 12.79 16.82
C ARG A 425 -11.59 13.57 15.53
N ILE A 426 -12.75 13.58 14.89
CA ILE A 426 -12.95 14.21 13.58
C ILE A 426 -14.22 15.03 13.65
N GLU A 427 -14.11 16.30 13.26
CA GLU A 427 -15.21 17.23 13.05
C GLU A 427 -15.16 17.69 11.60
N ARG A 428 -16.30 17.63 10.93
CA ARG A 428 -16.42 18.03 9.52
C ARG A 428 -17.62 18.92 9.34
N GLU A 429 -17.38 20.10 8.80
CA GLU A 429 -18.44 21.02 8.38
C GLU A 429 -18.53 21.01 6.85
N SER A 430 -19.75 20.85 6.34
CA SER A 430 -20.03 20.81 4.90
C SER A 430 -20.81 22.03 4.42
N SER A 431 -21.26 22.90 5.35
CA SER A 431 -21.98 24.14 5.03
C SER A 431 -20.98 25.28 4.75
N GLY A 432 -20.83 25.66 3.49
CA GLY A 432 -19.87 26.68 3.05
C GLY A 432 -18.57 26.07 2.52
N ALA A 433 -17.43 26.69 2.82
CA ALA A 433 -16.12 26.12 2.51
C ALA A 433 -15.90 24.89 3.39
N PRO A 434 -15.57 23.72 2.80
CA PRO A 434 -15.46 22.48 3.55
C PRO A 434 -14.29 22.56 4.55
N THR A 435 -14.64 22.46 5.83
CA THR A 435 -13.69 22.47 6.95
C THR A 435 -13.57 21.08 7.55
N LEU A 436 -12.35 20.64 7.78
CA LEU A 436 -12.02 19.40 8.44
C LEU A 436 -11.10 19.70 9.62
N ARG A 437 -11.54 19.35 10.82
CA ARG A 437 -10.76 19.41 12.05
C ARG A 437 -10.58 18.01 12.60
N ALA A 438 -9.35 17.63 12.91
CA ALA A 438 -9.07 16.33 13.49
C ALA A 438 -7.96 16.43 14.55
N SER A 439 -8.06 15.58 15.60
CA SER A 439 -7.08 15.55 16.68
C SER A 439 -6.69 14.10 17.01
N HIS A 440 -5.50 13.93 17.60
CA HIS A 440 -5.04 12.63 18.08
C HIS A 440 -4.21 12.71 19.36
N ASP A 441 -4.24 11.63 20.15
CA ASP A 441 -3.57 11.46 21.43
C ASP A 441 -2.17 10.79 21.33
N GLY A 442 -1.60 10.67 20.13
CA GLY A 442 -0.36 9.92 19.89
C GLY A 442 0.86 10.43 20.66
N TYR A 443 0.85 11.69 21.09
CA TYR A 443 1.93 12.32 21.87
C TYR A 443 1.62 12.47 23.36
N VAL A 444 0.43 12.08 23.81
CA VAL A 444 0.02 12.23 25.22
C VAL A 444 0.95 11.47 26.16
N SER A 445 1.30 10.24 25.80
CA SER A 445 2.12 9.39 26.66
C SER A 445 3.56 9.88 26.84
N ASP A 446 4.09 10.64 25.88
CA ASP A 446 5.48 11.09 25.85
C ASP A 446 5.64 12.57 26.24
N CYS A 447 4.72 13.41 25.81
CA CYS A 447 4.80 14.86 25.94
C CYS A 447 3.59 15.46 26.67
N GLY A 448 2.54 14.67 27.00
CA GLY A 448 1.30 15.21 27.55
C GLY A 448 0.50 16.06 26.56
N VAL A 449 0.71 15.91 25.25
CA VAL A 449 0.19 16.80 24.22
C VAL A 449 -0.77 16.06 23.30
N VAL A 450 -1.93 16.64 23.06
CA VAL A 450 -2.87 16.32 21.98
C VAL A 450 -2.58 17.27 20.82
N HIS A 451 -2.34 16.73 19.63
CA HIS A 451 -2.20 17.50 18.40
C HIS A 451 -3.54 17.57 17.68
N THR A 452 -3.93 18.77 17.30
CA THR A 452 -5.12 19.05 16.48
C THR A 452 -4.71 19.76 15.21
N ARG A 453 -5.19 19.30 14.07
CA ARG A 453 -5.06 19.96 12.77
C ARG A 453 -6.44 20.32 12.22
N ALA A 454 -6.60 21.57 11.84
CA ALA A 454 -7.76 22.04 11.09
C ALA A 454 -7.32 22.46 9.69
N VAL A 455 -8.12 22.13 8.67
CA VAL A 455 -7.90 22.55 7.28
C VAL A 455 -9.20 23.04 6.69
N ASN A 456 -9.14 24.12 5.91
CA ASN A 456 -10.25 24.70 5.19
C ASN A 456 -9.84 24.92 3.72
N LEU A 457 -10.51 24.27 2.78
CA LEU A 457 -10.27 24.43 1.36
C LEU A 457 -11.33 25.36 0.77
N SER A 458 -10.93 26.44 0.08
CA SER A 458 -11.88 27.35 -0.59
C SER A 458 -12.73 26.60 -1.62
N ALA A 459 -13.95 27.06 -1.86
CA ALA A 459 -14.89 26.42 -2.78
C ALA A 459 -14.38 26.30 -4.22
N ASP A 460 -13.51 27.20 -4.65
CA ASP A 460 -12.84 27.17 -5.95
C ASP A 460 -11.54 26.32 -5.96
N GLY A 461 -11.13 25.80 -4.79
CA GLY A 461 -9.92 25.01 -4.60
C GLY A 461 -8.60 25.77 -4.68
N ARG A 462 -8.63 27.11 -4.75
CA ARG A 462 -7.45 27.95 -4.93
C ARG A 462 -6.76 28.39 -3.63
N ALA A 463 -7.39 28.09 -2.51
CA ALA A 463 -6.85 28.44 -1.21
C ALA A 463 -7.07 27.31 -0.22
N LEU A 464 -5.98 26.92 0.45
CA LEU A 464 -6.02 26.01 1.59
C LEU A 464 -5.49 26.76 2.80
N ASP A 465 -6.33 26.92 3.82
CA ASP A 465 -5.95 27.43 5.14
C ASP A 465 -5.81 26.29 6.11
N GLY A 466 -4.79 26.31 6.93
CA GLY A 466 -4.54 25.31 7.94
C GLY A 466 -4.10 25.89 9.27
N GLU A 467 -4.41 25.16 10.32
CA GLU A 467 -4.01 25.45 11.68
C GLU A 467 -3.60 24.17 12.39
N ASP A 468 -2.40 24.14 12.98
CA ASP A 468 -1.95 23.11 13.89
C ASP A 468 -1.95 23.68 15.31
N SER A 469 -2.65 23.03 16.26
CA SER A 469 -2.76 23.46 17.64
C SER A 469 -2.44 22.32 18.62
N PHE A 470 -2.03 22.72 19.83
CA PHE A 470 -1.52 21.84 20.85
C PHE A 470 -2.23 22.09 22.18
N THR A 471 -2.81 21.03 22.76
CA THR A 471 -3.54 21.11 24.04
C THR A 471 -3.13 19.96 24.96
N GLY A 472 -3.47 20.07 26.24
CA GLY A 472 -3.41 18.93 27.17
C GLY A 472 -4.44 17.86 26.85
N PRO A 473 -4.34 16.68 27.48
CA PRO A 473 -5.27 15.55 27.26
C PRO A 473 -6.71 15.86 27.61
N ASP A 474 -6.94 16.82 28.50
CA ASP A 474 -8.24 17.32 28.95
C ASP A 474 -8.79 18.47 28.07
N GLY A 475 -8.06 18.82 27.00
CA GLY A 475 -8.40 19.91 26.10
C GLY A 475 -8.00 21.32 26.64
N GLN A 476 -7.36 21.39 27.81
CA GLN A 476 -6.90 22.65 28.38
C GLN A 476 -5.61 23.15 27.69
N PRO A 477 -5.38 24.46 27.70
CA PRO A 477 -4.11 25.01 27.24
C PRO A 477 -2.92 24.36 27.95
N LEU A 478 -1.82 24.18 27.22
CA LEU A 478 -0.59 23.67 27.80
C LEU A 478 0.01 24.72 28.76
N PRO A 479 0.76 24.29 29.82
CA PRO A 479 1.49 25.19 30.70
C PRO A 479 2.45 26.06 29.90
N ALA A 480 2.67 27.30 30.35
CA ALA A 480 3.56 28.25 29.69
C ALA A 480 5.04 27.78 29.67
N ASP A 481 5.41 26.92 30.61
CA ASP A 481 6.73 26.28 30.72
C ASP A 481 6.82 24.93 29.94
N ALA A 482 5.84 24.59 29.14
CA ALA A 482 5.91 23.41 28.29
C ALA A 482 7.10 23.52 27.32
N THR A 483 7.98 22.52 27.34
CA THR A 483 9.28 22.56 26.64
C THR A 483 9.32 21.70 25.37
N ALA A 484 8.24 20.99 25.02
CA ALA A 484 8.26 20.15 23.86
C ALA A 484 8.40 20.96 22.56
N GLU A 485 9.36 20.57 21.72
CA GLU A 485 9.62 21.21 20.43
C GLU A 485 8.79 20.53 19.35
N PHE A 486 8.23 21.31 18.43
CA PHE A 486 7.52 20.78 17.28
C PHE A 486 8.23 21.10 15.96
N ALA A 487 8.01 20.22 14.98
CA ALA A 487 8.28 20.51 13.58
C ALA A 487 7.06 20.13 12.74
N ILE A 488 6.46 21.12 12.07
CA ILE A 488 5.36 20.94 11.12
C ILE A 488 5.98 20.80 9.74
N ARG A 489 5.76 19.65 9.09
CA ARG A 489 6.39 19.33 7.79
C ARG A 489 5.36 19.28 6.69
N PHE A 490 5.77 19.78 5.51
CA PHE A 490 5.03 19.68 4.25
C PHE A 490 6.01 19.21 3.16
N HIS A 491 6.01 17.92 2.87
CA HIS A 491 6.83 17.35 1.80
C HIS A 491 6.27 17.75 0.44
N LEU A 492 7.12 18.26 -0.44
CA LEU A 492 6.71 18.68 -1.77
C LEU A 492 6.97 17.59 -2.79
N HIS A 493 6.10 17.49 -3.78
CA HIS A 493 6.30 16.55 -4.88
C HIS A 493 7.53 16.95 -5.72
N PRO A 494 8.36 16.00 -6.21
CA PRO A 494 9.62 16.30 -6.94
C PRO A 494 9.46 17.15 -8.20
N ALA A 495 8.25 17.27 -8.74
CA ALA A 495 7.97 18.14 -9.88
C ALA A 495 7.81 19.63 -9.50
N ILE A 496 7.74 19.96 -8.21
CA ILE A 496 7.57 21.32 -7.71
C ILE A 496 8.95 21.96 -7.51
N LYS A 497 9.12 23.17 -8.04
CA LYS A 497 10.27 24.01 -7.72
C LYS A 497 9.88 24.98 -6.61
N ALA A 498 10.55 24.92 -5.48
CA ALA A 498 10.28 25.76 -4.32
C ALA A 498 11.42 26.78 -4.09
N SER A 499 11.05 28.00 -3.72
CA SER A 499 11.98 29.08 -3.40
C SER A 499 11.46 29.90 -2.23
N ARG A 500 12.31 30.20 -1.22
CA ARG A 500 11.93 31.06 -0.09
C ARG A 500 11.72 32.50 -0.54
N LEU A 501 10.73 33.16 0.05
CA LEU A 501 10.55 34.60 -0.06
C LEU A 501 11.59 35.35 0.80
N ALA A 502 11.87 36.60 0.43
CA ALA A 502 12.84 37.41 1.12
C ALA A 502 12.45 37.75 2.58
N ASP A 503 11.15 37.74 2.91
CA ASP A 503 10.61 37.95 4.26
C ASP A 503 10.84 36.74 5.21
N GLY A 504 11.32 35.60 4.67
CA GLY A 504 11.58 34.38 5.41
C GLY A 504 10.32 33.65 5.90
N ARG A 505 9.11 34.15 5.63
CA ARG A 505 7.83 33.60 6.11
C ARG A 505 7.03 32.91 5.03
N GLY A 506 7.48 32.97 3.78
CA GLY A 506 6.80 32.41 2.65
C GLY A 506 7.71 31.59 1.72
N VAL A 507 7.06 30.74 0.92
CA VAL A 507 7.69 29.91 -0.10
C VAL A 507 6.87 29.97 -1.38
N ILE A 508 7.51 30.27 -2.51
CA ILE A 508 6.93 30.19 -3.84
C ILE A 508 7.09 28.75 -4.34
N LEU A 509 6.00 28.19 -4.86
CA LEU A 509 5.91 26.87 -5.46
C LEU A 509 5.55 27.01 -6.93
N LEU A 510 6.48 26.70 -7.81
CA LEU A 510 6.29 26.75 -9.26
C LEU A 510 6.00 25.34 -9.79
N LEU A 511 4.82 25.17 -10.44
CA LEU A 511 4.39 23.95 -11.09
C LEU A 511 4.93 23.87 -12.52
N HIS A 512 4.88 22.68 -13.12
CA HIS A 512 5.41 22.46 -14.47
C HIS A 512 4.66 23.24 -15.57
N ASP A 513 3.35 23.43 -15.39
CA ASP A 513 2.50 24.23 -16.30
C ASP A 513 2.57 25.75 -16.04
N ARG A 514 3.56 26.19 -15.24
CA ARG A 514 3.77 27.58 -14.79
C ARG A 514 2.69 28.13 -13.85
N ASP A 515 1.78 27.29 -13.36
CA ASP A 515 0.92 27.68 -12.26
C ASP A 515 1.77 27.97 -11.03
N LEU A 516 1.41 29.00 -10.29
CA LEU A 516 2.14 29.46 -9.12
C LEU A 516 1.30 29.27 -7.86
N TRP A 517 1.91 28.68 -6.84
CA TRP A 517 1.35 28.64 -5.51
C TRP A 517 2.29 29.34 -4.52
N THR A 518 1.72 29.97 -3.51
CA THR A 518 2.49 30.58 -2.44
C THR A 518 2.08 29.94 -1.12
N PHE A 519 3.06 29.42 -0.39
CA PHE A 519 2.92 29.05 1.01
C PHE A 519 3.26 30.25 1.87
N ALA A 520 2.46 30.50 2.92
CA ALA A 520 2.71 31.54 3.92
C ALA A 520 2.32 31.06 5.32
N THR A 521 3.00 31.58 6.33
CA THR A 521 2.70 31.31 7.74
C THR A 521 2.85 32.58 8.58
N LEU A 522 2.18 32.60 9.74
CA LEU A 522 2.35 33.63 10.77
C LEU A 522 3.47 33.26 11.76
N ALA A 523 4.13 32.11 11.62
CA ALA A 523 5.30 31.76 12.40
C ALA A 523 6.50 32.66 12.05
N ASP A 524 7.50 32.69 12.93
CA ASP A 524 8.67 33.58 12.80
C ASP A 524 9.50 33.28 11.55
N ALA A 525 9.67 32.01 11.21
CA ALA A 525 10.44 31.60 10.06
C ALA A 525 9.93 30.27 9.44
N VAL A 526 10.23 30.10 8.15
CA VAL A 526 10.03 28.87 7.40
C VAL A 526 11.37 28.38 6.88
N GLU A 527 11.62 27.09 6.99
CA GLU A 527 12.81 26.47 6.40
C GLU A 527 12.45 25.61 5.20
N LEU A 528 13.33 25.60 4.19
CA LEU A 528 13.32 24.65 3.09
C LEU A 528 14.44 23.64 3.31
N GLU A 529 14.08 22.41 3.58
CA GLU A 529 15.02 21.32 3.84
C GLU A 529 15.00 20.28 2.73
N GLU A 530 16.07 19.51 2.63
CA GLU A 530 16.10 18.35 1.75
C GLU A 530 15.08 17.29 2.20
N SER A 531 14.45 16.67 1.23
CA SER A 531 13.52 15.56 1.42
C SER A 531 13.69 14.52 0.32
N VAL A 532 12.96 13.41 0.46
CA VAL A 532 12.96 12.33 -0.52
C VAL A 532 11.54 11.88 -0.80
N PHE A 533 11.20 11.74 -2.07
CA PHE A 533 10.00 11.07 -2.53
C PHE A 533 10.35 9.65 -2.95
N LEU A 534 9.92 8.66 -2.18
CA LEU A 534 10.29 7.25 -2.35
C LEU A 534 9.41 6.53 -3.36
N ALA A 535 8.17 6.98 -3.53
CA ALA A 535 7.14 6.35 -4.37
C ALA A 535 7.24 6.71 -5.87
N GLY A 536 8.41 7.14 -6.34
CA GLY A 536 8.63 7.36 -7.78
C GLY A 536 8.65 6.04 -8.56
N SER A 537 8.04 6.02 -9.75
CA SER A 537 8.06 4.85 -10.66
C SER A 537 9.48 4.42 -11.03
N ASP A 538 10.38 5.39 -11.18
CA ASP A 538 11.77 5.20 -11.58
C ASP A 538 12.73 5.09 -10.37
N GLY A 539 12.16 5.02 -9.16
CA GLY A 539 12.88 4.96 -7.90
C GLY A 539 12.82 6.25 -7.07
N PRO A 540 13.54 6.28 -5.93
CA PRO A 540 13.57 7.44 -5.05
C PRO A 540 14.08 8.70 -5.74
N ARG A 541 13.40 9.83 -5.53
CA ARG A 541 13.74 11.14 -6.09
C ARG A 541 13.98 12.14 -4.97
N ARG A 542 15.05 12.92 -5.09
CA ARG A 542 15.28 14.06 -4.20
C ARG A 542 14.18 15.10 -4.40
N THR A 543 13.74 15.70 -3.31
CA THR A 543 12.80 16.82 -3.28
C THR A 543 13.13 17.72 -2.09
N VAL A 544 12.24 18.64 -1.77
CA VAL A 544 12.34 19.51 -0.61
C VAL A 544 11.06 19.42 0.22
N GLN A 545 11.16 19.81 1.47
CA GLN A 545 10.03 20.00 2.38
C GLN A 545 10.05 21.41 2.96
N ILE A 546 8.86 21.94 3.22
CA ILE A 546 8.68 23.15 4.01
C ILE A 546 8.58 22.71 5.47
N VAL A 547 9.32 23.37 6.37
CA VAL A 547 9.30 23.06 7.81
C VAL A 547 9.08 24.33 8.61
N ILE A 548 8.18 24.25 9.59
CA ILE A 548 7.97 25.26 10.62
C ILE A 548 8.39 24.67 11.96
N TYR A 549 9.37 25.28 12.60
CA TYR A 549 9.83 24.90 13.93
C TYR A 549 9.23 25.81 15.00
N GLY A 550 9.05 25.26 16.20
CA GLY A 550 8.62 26.02 17.35
C GLY A 550 8.50 25.17 18.61
N ARG A 551 7.97 25.80 19.68
CA ARG A 551 7.70 25.13 20.96
C ARG A 551 6.22 25.14 21.25
N VAL A 552 5.70 24.06 21.81
CA VAL A 552 4.31 23.99 22.25
C VAL A 552 4.09 24.99 23.40
N GLY A 553 2.89 25.57 23.45
CA GLY A 553 2.54 26.53 24.51
C GLY A 553 2.62 28.02 24.08
N GLN A 554 3.57 28.39 23.20
CA GLN A 554 3.67 29.76 22.68
C GLN A 554 4.23 29.75 21.24
N PRO A 555 3.41 29.99 20.18
CA PRO A 555 1.95 30.16 20.23
C PRO A 555 1.25 28.81 20.44
N SER A 556 0.02 28.83 21.00
CA SER A 556 -0.81 27.61 21.17
C SER A 556 -1.30 27.03 19.85
N ALA A 557 -1.24 27.79 18.77
CA ALA A 557 -1.62 27.39 17.42
C ALA A 557 -0.72 28.05 16.38
N VAL A 558 -0.40 27.30 15.32
CA VAL A 558 0.38 27.76 14.17
C VAL A 558 -0.51 27.74 12.93
N ARG A 559 -0.70 28.92 12.32
CA ARG A 559 -1.48 29.09 11.10
C ARG A 559 -0.59 29.13 9.88
N TRP A 560 -1.05 28.45 8.83
CA TRP A 560 -0.37 28.41 7.54
C TRP A 560 -1.38 28.38 6.41
N SER A 561 -0.96 28.74 5.20
CA SER A 561 -1.82 28.70 4.03
C SER A 561 -1.08 28.39 2.74
N PHE A 562 -1.80 27.81 1.80
CA PHE A 562 -1.39 27.67 0.40
C PHE A 562 -2.36 28.46 -0.47
N ARG A 563 -1.86 29.32 -1.35
CA ARG A 563 -2.65 30.19 -2.23
C ARG A 563 -2.21 30.03 -3.68
N HIS A 564 -3.16 29.76 -4.56
CA HIS A 564 -2.93 29.73 -6.01
C HIS A 564 -2.91 31.15 -6.56
N THR A 565 -1.85 31.49 -7.28
CA THR A 565 -1.76 32.75 -8.04
C THR A 565 -1.95 32.43 -9.51
N PRO A 566 -3.03 32.87 -10.15
CA PRO A 566 -3.22 32.63 -11.56
C PRO A 566 -2.08 33.27 -12.37
N PRO A 567 -1.66 32.65 -13.47
CA PRO A 567 -0.68 33.26 -14.36
C PRO A 567 -1.18 34.62 -14.83
N ALA A 568 -0.30 35.63 -14.86
CA ALA A 568 -0.66 36.95 -15.35
C ALA A 568 -1.21 36.84 -16.78
N ALA A 569 -2.34 37.50 -17.03
CA ALA A 569 -2.92 37.51 -18.37
C ALA A 569 -1.87 38.02 -19.40
N PRO A 570 -1.74 37.39 -20.58
CA PRO A 570 -0.80 37.83 -21.57
C PRO A 570 -1.14 39.29 -21.98
N GLY A 571 -0.29 40.25 -21.59
CA GLY A 571 -0.47 41.68 -21.86
C GLY A 571 -0.65 42.57 -20.61
N ALA A 572 -0.79 42.07 -19.41
CA ALA A 572 -0.74 42.89 -18.18
C ALA A 572 0.71 43.36 -17.98
N ARG A 573 1.01 44.62 -18.33
CA ARG A 573 2.24 45.28 -17.92
C ARG A 573 2.25 45.29 -16.37
N PRO A 574 3.40 44.96 -15.70
CA PRO A 574 3.50 45.17 -14.27
C PRO A 574 3.21 46.64 -13.98
N ASP A 575 2.26 46.91 -13.07
CA ASP A 575 2.07 48.25 -12.54
C ASP A 575 3.46 48.75 -12.07
N ARG A 576 3.94 49.79 -12.71
CA ARG A 576 5.12 50.48 -12.22
C ARG A 576 4.78 50.94 -10.80
N ALA A 577 5.43 50.36 -9.84
CA ALA A 577 5.47 50.93 -8.50
C ALA A 577 5.74 52.42 -8.64
N GLN A 578 4.81 53.25 -8.19
CA GLN A 578 5.03 54.69 -8.08
C GLN A 578 6.29 54.88 -7.24
N GLU A 579 7.35 55.35 -7.88
CA GLU A 579 8.52 55.87 -7.16
C GLU A 579 8.00 56.95 -6.22
N PRO A 580 8.36 56.92 -4.90
CA PRO A 580 7.99 58.00 -4.01
C PRO A 580 8.67 59.29 -4.49
N GLU A 581 7.87 60.31 -4.90
CA GLU A 581 8.39 61.65 -5.14
C GLU A 581 9.09 62.13 -3.86
N LEU A 582 10.38 62.39 -3.94
CA LEU A 582 11.13 63.08 -2.94
C LEU A 582 10.66 64.54 -2.90
N PRO A 583 10.25 65.10 -1.72
CA PRO A 583 9.96 66.51 -1.62
C PRO A 583 11.25 67.31 -1.77
N LEU A 584 11.24 68.27 -2.72
CA LEU A 584 12.27 69.30 -2.87
C LEU A 584 12.25 70.28 -1.70
#